data_bacfd4cc0739b16409b00dad02c25a4d
#
_entry.id   bacfd4cc0739b16409b00dad02c25a4d
#
_cell.length_a   1.000
_cell.length_b   1.000
_cell.length_c   1.000
_cell.angle_alpha   90.00
_cell.angle_beta   90.00
_cell.angle_gamma   90.00
#
_symmetry.space_group_name_H-M   'P 1'
#
loop_
_entity.id
_entity.type
_entity.pdbx_description
1 polymer ?
#
loop_
_entity_poly.entity_id
_entity_poly.type
_entity_poly.pdbx_seq_one_letter_code
_entity_poly.pdbx_strand_id
1 'polypeptide(L)'
;MTMQDVARAAGVSVSTVSRVLDERLPPSRSPSAEKIREAAKQLGYRRDYLASSLRRGDTGTIGVLVPRLTDTVTAMFYEAVSQAAARQGYFTVVATCGNDPDTEERATQSLLDRRGDGLILSTCRLDDRLPQQLREKQINHVLALRTDGISPSAIGDDELGGYLATRHLLDLGHREIGIIAGPNFSSSTLN
;
A
#
# COMPACT_ATOMS: atom_id res chain seq x y z
N MET A 1 29.59 -7.35 -1.85
CA MET A 1 29.60 -8.14 -0.59
C MET A 1 28.33 -8.95 -0.50
N THR A 2 28.44 -10.22 -0.15
CA THR A 2 27.36 -11.20 -0.13
C THR A 2 27.03 -11.63 1.30
N MET A 3 25.89 -12.28 1.49
CA MET A 3 25.52 -12.89 2.78
C MET A 3 26.52 -13.98 3.22
N GLN A 4 27.18 -14.64 2.25
CA GLN A 4 28.25 -15.60 2.52
C GLN A 4 29.50 -14.94 3.12
N ASP A 5 29.85 -13.73 2.68
CA ASP A 5 30.99 -12.98 3.21
C ASP A 5 30.74 -12.59 4.67
N VAL A 6 29.51 -12.15 5.00
CA VAL A 6 29.11 -11.84 6.37
C VAL A 6 29.14 -13.11 7.24
N ALA A 7 28.64 -14.24 6.73
CA ALA A 7 28.65 -15.52 7.45
C ALA A 7 30.09 -15.96 7.78
N ARG A 8 30.99 -15.83 6.82
CA ARG A 8 32.42 -16.14 6.98
C ARG A 8 33.08 -15.23 8.04
N ALA A 9 32.83 -13.93 7.96
CA ALA A 9 33.39 -12.94 8.88
C ALA A 9 32.87 -13.13 10.33
N ALA A 10 31.60 -13.48 10.49
CA ALA A 10 30.98 -13.71 11.79
C ALA A 10 31.18 -15.14 12.35
N GLY A 11 31.74 -16.07 11.55
CA GLY A 11 31.93 -17.48 11.95
C GLY A 11 30.65 -18.27 12.16
N VAL A 12 29.60 -18.00 11.35
CA VAL A 12 28.28 -18.61 11.47
C VAL A 12 27.75 -19.10 10.10
N SER A 13 26.65 -19.84 10.12
CA SER A 13 25.98 -20.27 8.88
C SER A 13 25.26 -19.10 8.18
N VAL A 14 25.12 -19.19 6.86
CA VAL A 14 24.34 -18.22 6.07
C VAL A 14 22.88 -18.13 6.53
N SER A 15 22.29 -19.25 6.95
CA SER A 15 20.93 -19.28 7.50
C SER A 15 20.81 -18.48 8.79
N THR A 16 21.83 -18.52 9.65
CA THR A 16 21.88 -17.72 10.88
C THR A 16 21.99 -16.22 10.55
N VAL A 17 22.84 -15.85 9.61
CA VAL A 17 22.92 -14.45 9.12
C VAL A 17 21.59 -13.99 8.57
N SER A 18 20.96 -14.80 7.71
CA SER A 18 19.66 -14.47 7.10
C SER A 18 18.60 -14.19 8.16
N ARG A 19 18.53 -15.01 9.20
CA ARG A 19 17.55 -14.84 10.29
C ARG A 19 17.84 -13.62 11.17
N VAL A 20 19.10 -13.35 11.49
CA VAL A 20 19.49 -12.22 12.35
C VAL A 20 19.31 -10.87 11.66
N LEU A 21 19.54 -10.83 10.34
CA LEU A 21 19.38 -9.63 9.51
C LEU A 21 17.96 -9.50 8.92
N ASP A 22 17.01 -10.36 9.30
CA ASP A 22 15.61 -10.20 8.88
C ASP A 22 14.89 -9.21 9.80
N GLU A 23 14.70 -7.99 9.32
CA GLU A 23 14.07 -6.88 10.05
C GLU A 23 12.60 -7.14 10.45
N ARG A 24 11.96 -8.15 9.85
CA ARG A 24 10.57 -8.56 10.17
C ARG A 24 10.52 -9.47 11.40
N LEU A 25 11.65 -10.03 11.80
CA LEU A 25 11.74 -10.86 13.00
C LEU A 25 12.14 -9.99 14.20
N PRO A 26 11.67 -10.35 15.40
CA PRO A 26 12.12 -9.68 16.61
C PRO A 26 13.66 -9.68 16.69
N PRO A 27 14.29 -8.54 17.00
CA PRO A 27 15.74 -8.44 17.02
C PRO A 27 16.34 -9.34 18.09
N SER A 28 17.14 -10.32 17.68
CA SER A 28 17.92 -11.15 18.62
C SER A 28 19.00 -10.31 19.30
N ARG A 29 19.11 -10.41 20.61
CA ARG A 29 20.15 -9.77 21.46
C ARG A 29 21.29 -10.72 21.83
N SER A 30 21.43 -11.87 21.15
CA SER A 30 22.51 -12.81 21.40
C SER A 30 23.87 -12.25 20.99
N PRO A 31 24.97 -12.63 21.65
CA PRO A 31 26.34 -12.23 21.26
C PRO A 31 26.65 -12.57 19.80
N SER A 32 26.11 -13.66 19.26
CA SER A 32 26.25 -14.03 17.86
C SER A 32 25.51 -13.06 16.94
N ALA A 33 24.35 -12.54 17.33
CA ALA A 33 23.60 -11.58 16.55
C ALA A 33 24.33 -10.22 16.47
N GLU A 34 24.96 -9.80 17.55
CA GLU A 34 25.78 -8.58 17.57
C GLU A 34 26.98 -8.70 16.65
N LYS A 35 27.70 -9.83 16.69
CA LYS A 35 28.83 -10.10 15.78
C LYS A 35 28.39 -10.07 14.31
N ILE A 36 27.23 -10.63 13.99
CA ILE A 36 26.69 -10.62 12.64
C ILE A 36 26.38 -9.20 12.16
N ARG A 37 25.74 -8.37 13.01
CA ARG A 37 25.44 -6.98 12.64
C ARG A 37 26.70 -6.16 12.47
N GLU A 38 27.68 -6.33 13.34
CA GLU A 38 28.96 -5.66 13.25
C GLU A 38 29.71 -6.06 11.97
N ALA A 39 29.80 -7.36 11.66
CA ALA A 39 30.41 -7.86 10.43
C ALA A 39 29.69 -7.30 9.18
N ALA A 40 28.35 -7.28 9.18
CA ALA A 40 27.57 -6.72 8.08
C ALA A 40 27.86 -5.22 7.89
N LYS A 41 27.95 -4.47 8.97
CA LYS A 41 28.29 -3.02 8.95
C LYS A 41 29.70 -2.78 8.43
N GLN A 42 30.70 -3.51 8.93
CA GLN A 42 32.11 -3.38 8.51
C GLN A 42 32.29 -3.73 7.04
N LEU A 43 31.59 -4.73 6.53
CA LEU A 43 31.61 -5.14 5.13
C LEU A 43 30.77 -4.27 4.21
N GLY A 44 30.01 -3.29 4.74
CA GLY A 44 29.05 -2.52 3.96
C GLY A 44 27.96 -3.38 3.32
N TYR A 45 27.64 -4.53 3.93
CA TYR A 45 26.64 -5.45 3.41
C TYR A 45 25.25 -4.81 3.48
N ARG A 46 24.58 -4.76 2.34
CA ARG A 46 23.16 -4.43 2.25
C ARG A 46 22.39 -5.67 1.81
N ARG A 47 21.31 -5.96 2.50
CA ARG A 47 20.46 -7.09 2.13
C ARG A 47 19.92 -6.89 0.73
N ASP A 48 20.14 -7.87 -0.13
CA ASP A 48 19.49 -7.91 -1.43
C ASP A 48 18.05 -8.42 -1.25
N TYR A 49 17.12 -7.47 -1.21
CA TYR A 49 15.69 -7.77 -1.09
C TYR A 49 15.18 -8.56 -2.31
N LEU A 50 15.71 -8.31 -3.52
CA LEU A 50 15.31 -9.02 -4.73
C LEU A 50 15.69 -10.50 -4.69
N ALA A 51 16.93 -10.82 -4.29
CA ALA A 51 17.36 -12.21 -4.14
C ALA A 51 16.64 -12.95 -3.01
N SER A 52 16.17 -12.21 -2.00
CA SER A 52 15.38 -12.71 -0.88
C SER A 52 13.93 -13.00 -1.28
N SER A 53 13.30 -12.11 -2.07
CA SER A 53 11.93 -12.24 -2.57
C SER A 53 11.78 -13.39 -3.56
N LEU A 54 12.75 -13.61 -4.44
CA LEU A 54 12.75 -14.75 -5.37
C LEU A 54 12.65 -16.12 -4.67
N ARG A 55 13.20 -16.23 -3.46
CA ARG A 55 13.13 -17.48 -2.67
C ARG A 55 11.83 -17.64 -1.88
N ARG A 56 11.14 -16.54 -1.58
CA ARG A 56 9.93 -16.53 -0.76
C ARG A 56 8.65 -16.40 -1.56
N GLY A 57 8.73 -15.90 -2.79
CA GLY A 57 7.58 -15.61 -3.63
C GLY A 57 6.86 -14.29 -3.28
N ASP A 58 7.40 -13.51 -2.31
CA ASP A 58 6.92 -12.18 -1.94
C ASP A 58 8.00 -11.12 -2.11
N THR A 59 7.63 -9.90 -2.47
CA THR A 59 8.57 -8.77 -2.61
C THR A 59 8.56 -7.83 -1.41
N GLY A 60 7.58 -7.96 -0.54
CA GLY A 60 7.33 -7.02 0.55
C GLY A 60 6.89 -5.64 0.06
N THR A 61 6.33 -5.56 -1.16
CA THR A 61 5.96 -4.28 -1.78
C THR A 61 4.47 -4.23 -2.09
N ILE A 62 3.80 -3.15 -1.70
CA ILE A 62 2.40 -2.87 -2.02
C ILE A 62 2.34 -1.66 -2.95
N GLY A 63 1.68 -1.82 -4.10
CA GLY A 63 1.35 -0.72 -4.99
C GLY A 63 0.16 0.08 -4.47
N VAL A 64 0.25 1.40 -4.46
CA VAL A 64 -0.84 2.29 -4.07
C VAL A 64 -1.16 3.21 -5.23
N LEU A 65 -2.38 3.11 -5.75
CA LEU A 65 -2.84 3.93 -6.85
C LEU A 65 -3.74 5.04 -6.32
N VAL A 66 -3.39 6.28 -6.63
CA VAL A 66 -4.14 7.46 -6.18
C VAL A 66 -4.38 8.42 -7.34
N PRO A 67 -5.45 9.24 -7.31
CA PRO A 67 -5.69 10.20 -8.39
C PRO A 67 -4.56 11.22 -8.50
N ARG A 68 -4.16 11.82 -7.39
CA ARG A 68 -3.10 12.85 -7.32
C ARG A 68 -2.59 13.01 -5.88
N LEU A 69 -1.35 13.41 -5.70
CA LEU A 69 -0.76 13.69 -4.39
C LEU A 69 -0.81 15.18 -4.00
N THR A 70 -1.29 16.03 -4.90
CA THR A 70 -1.51 17.47 -4.61
C THR A 70 -2.81 17.71 -3.82
N ASP A 71 -3.66 16.71 -3.69
CA ASP A 71 -4.83 16.72 -2.84
C ASP A 71 -4.45 16.28 -1.42
N THR A 72 -4.77 17.11 -0.42
CA THR A 72 -4.37 16.90 0.98
C THR A 72 -4.95 15.60 1.54
N VAL A 73 -6.20 15.28 1.23
CA VAL A 73 -6.86 14.05 1.73
C VAL A 73 -6.15 12.83 1.16
N THR A 74 -5.88 12.83 -0.13
CA THR A 74 -5.16 11.74 -0.81
C THR A 74 -3.72 11.60 -0.29
N ALA A 75 -3.03 12.71 -0.04
CA ALA A 75 -1.68 12.69 0.52
C ALA A 75 -1.66 12.11 1.95
N MET A 76 -2.59 12.53 2.82
CA MET A 76 -2.74 11.99 4.17
C MET A 76 -3.12 10.51 4.16
N PHE A 77 -4.00 10.11 3.25
CA PHE A 77 -4.36 8.71 3.05
C PHE A 77 -3.13 7.87 2.70
N TYR A 78 -2.36 8.30 1.70
CA TYR A 78 -1.14 7.58 1.31
C TYR A 78 -0.13 7.50 2.46
N GLU A 79 0.07 8.57 3.20
CA GLU A 79 0.97 8.58 4.36
C GLU A 79 0.52 7.57 5.42
N ALA A 80 -0.77 7.51 5.75
CA ALA A 80 -1.33 6.56 6.70
C ALA A 80 -1.17 5.10 6.23
N VAL A 81 -1.42 4.84 4.94
CA VAL A 81 -1.20 3.53 4.31
C VAL A 81 0.27 3.13 4.40
N SER A 82 1.18 4.05 4.05
CA SER A 82 2.62 3.79 4.07
C SER A 82 3.11 3.46 5.49
N GLN A 83 2.67 4.22 6.49
CA GLN A 83 3.00 3.94 7.89
C GLN A 83 2.43 2.60 8.37
N ALA A 84 1.19 2.27 8.00
CA ALA A 84 0.58 1.00 8.38
C ALA A 84 1.29 -0.20 7.72
N ALA A 85 1.63 -0.09 6.44
CA ALA A 85 2.39 -1.10 5.70
C ALA A 85 3.79 -1.31 6.31
N ALA A 86 4.49 -0.22 6.65
CA ALA A 86 5.81 -0.28 7.26
C ALA A 86 5.80 -1.02 8.61
N ARG A 87 4.75 -0.85 9.45
CA ARG A 87 4.59 -1.60 10.70
C ARG A 87 4.45 -3.11 10.49
N GLN A 88 4.01 -3.53 9.32
CA GLN A 88 3.88 -4.93 8.89
C GLN A 88 5.06 -5.43 8.05
N GLY A 89 6.10 -4.60 7.89
CA GLY A 89 7.30 -4.95 7.11
C GLY A 89 7.13 -4.85 5.60
N TYR A 90 6.10 -4.11 5.12
CA TYR A 90 5.89 -3.82 3.71
C TYR A 90 6.40 -2.43 3.35
N PHE A 91 6.91 -2.30 2.14
CA PHE A 91 7.21 -1.03 1.49
C PHE A 91 6.08 -0.64 0.54
N THR A 92 5.75 0.64 0.43
CA THR A 92 4.72 1.11 -0.49
C THR A 92 5.32 1.87 -1.66
N VAL A 93 4.79 1.64 -2.84
CA VAL A 93 5.09 2.41 -4.05
C VAL A 93 3.82 3.08 -4.52
N VAL A 94 3.82 4.41 -4.61
CA VAL A 94 2.66 5.17 -5.09
C VAL A 94 2.78 5.45 -6.59
N ALA A 95 1.66 5.33 -7.29
CA ALA A 95 1.49 5.82 -8.65
C ALA A 95 0.28 6.75 -8.72
N THR A 96 0.35 7.78 -9.55
CA THR A 96 -0.74 8.73 -9.79
C THR A 96 -1.27 8.56 -11.21
N CYS A 97 -2.59 8.58 -11.39
CA CYS A 97 -3.23 8.37 -12.69
C CYS A 97 -4.32 9.41 -13.04
N GLY A 98 -4.51 10.42 -12.18
CA GLY A 98 -5.65 11.32 -12.33
C GLY A 98 -6.97 10.56 -12.11
N ASN A 99 -7.95 10.81 -12.97
CA ASN A 99 -9.18 10.02 -13.07
C ASN A 99 -9.32 9.47 -14.51
N ASP A 100 -8.21 9.20 -15.17
CA ASP A 100 -8.15 8.70 -16.54
C ASP A 100 -7.95 7.17 -16.55
N PRO A 101 -8.92 6.39 -17.08
CA PRO A 101 -8.89 4.93 -17.05
C PRO A 101 -7.66 4.34 -17.75
N ASP A 102 -7.24 4.91 -18.88
CA ASP A 102 -6.09 4.39 -19.64
C ASP A 102 -4.78 4.59 -18.87
N THR A 103 -4.65 5.72 -18.18
CA THR A 103 -3.50 5.99 -17.32
C THR A 103 -3.52 5.10 -16.08
N GLU A 104 -4.70 4.83 -15.53
CA GLU A 104 -4.90 3.92 -14.40
C GLU A 104 -4.47 2.49 -14.74
N GLU A 105 -4.90 1.97 -15.90
CA GLU A 105 -4.51 0.64 -16.35
C GLU A 105 -2.99 0.53 -16.56
N ARG A 106 -2.38 1.50 -17.23
CA ARG A 106 -0.91 1.55 -17.43
C ARG A 106 -0.14 1.62 -16.11
N ALA A 107 -0.59 2.45 -15.18
CA ALA A 107 0.04 2.58 -13.87
C ALA A 107 -0.10 1.29 -13.05
N THR A 108 -1.27 0.66 -13.09
CA THR A 108 -1.52 -0.64 -12.46
C THR A 108 -0.61 -1.72 -13.03
N GLN A 109 -0.55 -1.86 -14.36
CA GLN A 109 0.33 -2.83 -15.00
C GLN A 109 1.80 -2.58 -14.63
N SER A 110 2.22 -1.31 -14.59
CA SER A 110 3.59 -0.94 -14.19
C SER A 110 3.94 -1.34 -12.74
N LEU A 111 2.96 -1.30 -11.83
CA LEU A 111 3.12 -1.78 -10.45
C LEU A 111 3.20 -3.30 -10.39
N LEU A 112 2.37 -4.01 -11.16
CA LEU A 112 2.35 -5.47 -11.25
C LEU A 112 3.64 -6.02 -11.86
N ASP A 113 4.16 -5.40 -12.93
CA ASP A 113 5.42 -5.79 -13.59
C ASP A 113 6.62 -5.72 -12.63
N ARG A 114 6.53 -4.85 -11.62
CA ARG A 114 7.53 -4.75 -10.54
C ARG A 114 7.30 -5.76 -9.41
N ARG A 115 6.40 -6.72 -9.62
CA ARG A 115 6.07 -7.79 -8.69
C ARG A 115 5.58 -7.29 -7.33
N GLY A 116 4.73 -6.25 -7.31
CA GLY A 116 4.02 -5.88 -6.09
C GLY A 116 3.17 -7.05 -5.58
N ASP A 117 3.18 -7.30 -4.27
CA ASP A 117 2.44 -8.39 -3.63
C ASP A 117 0.92 -8.13 -3.58
N GLY A 118 0.53 -6.88 -3.76
CA GLY A 118 -0.86 -6.45 -3.82
C GLY A 118 -0.99 -4.97 -4.16
N LEU A 119 -2.24 -4.56 -4.38
CA LEU A 119 -2.59 -3.21 -4.78
C LEU A 119 -3.61 -2.60 -3.82
N ILE A 120 -3.47 -1.30 -3.57
CA ILE A 120 -4.49 -0.47 -2.93
C ILE A 120 -4.90 0.60 -3.95
N LEU A 121 -6.18 0.65 -4.31
CA LEU A 121 -6.71 1.52 -5.35
C LEU A 121 -7.68 2.53 -4.73
N SER A 122 -7.37 3.83 -4.80
CA SER A 122 -8.29 4.90 -4.39
C SER A 122 -8.90 5.65 -5.59
N THR A 123 -8.78 5.06 -6.76
CA THR A 123 -9.16 5.63 -8.05
C THR A 123 -10.43 5.01 -8.63
N CYS A 124 -10.90 3.89 -8.08
CA CYS A 124 -12.02 3.11 -8.59
C CYS A 124 -13.22 3.99 -8.99
N ARG A 125 -13.73 3.74 -10.19
CA ARG A 125 -14.94 4.34 -10.74
C ARG A 125 -16.05 3.30 -10.75
N LEU A 126 -17.30 3.74 -10.75
CA LEU A 126 -18.46 2.83 -10.81
C LEU A 126 -18.55 2.06 -12.14
N ASP A 127 -18.03 2.65 -13.23
CA ASP A 127 -18.01 2.08 -14.58
C ASP A 127 -16.66 1.40 -14.91
N ASP A 128 -15.79 1.22 -13.93
CA ASP A 128 -14.44 0.70 -14.10
C ASP A 128 -14.41 -0.84 -14.23
N ARG A 129 -13.64 -1.33 -15.18
CA ARG A 129 -13.40 -2.75 -15.38
C ARG A 129 -12.16 -3.28 -14.64
N LEU A 130 -11.30 -2.37 -14.16
CA LEU A 130 -10.04 -2.75 -13.53
C LEU A 130 -10.23 -3.65 -12.30
N PRO A 131 -11.12 -3.36 -11.33
CA PRO A 131 -11.32 -4.24 -10.18
C PRO A 131 -11.80 -5.64 -10.58
N GLN A 132 -12.68 -5.75 -11.60
CA GLN A 132 -13.11 -7.03 -12.14
C GLN A 132 -11.94 -7.82 -12.74
N GLN A 133 -11.11 -7.18 -13.58
CA GLN A 133 -9.93 -7.80 -14.17
C GLN A 133 -8.95 -8.30 -13.12
N LEU A 134 -8.75 -7.54 -12.04
CA LEU A 134 -7.87 -7.94 -10.94
C LEU A 134 -8.40 -9.17 -10.21
N ARG A 135 -9.73 -9.24 -9.97
CA ARG A 135 -10.36 -10.45 -9.40
C ARG A 135 -10.22 -11.66 -10.30
N GLU A 136 -10.51 -11.52 -11.59
CA GLU A 136 -10.38 -12.61 -12.57
C GLU A 136 -8.95 -13.16 -12.66
N LYS A 137 -7.96 -12.28 -12.56
CA LYS A 137 -6.53 -12.65 -12.54
C LYS A 137 -6.03 -13.05 -11.14
N GLN A 138 -6.90 -13.09 -10.13
CA GLN A 138 -6.56 -13.40 -8.74
C GLN A 138 -5.45 -12.52 -8.16
N ILE A 139 -5.41 -11.25 -8.57
CA ILE A 139 -4.46 -10.27 -8.05
C ILE A 139 -5.01 -9.69 -6.75
N ASN A 140 -4.22 -9.80 -5.68
CA ASN A 140 -4.57 -9.24 -4.38
C ASN A 140 -4.77 -7.74 -4.49
N HIS A 141 -5.95 -7.24 -4.16
CA HIS A 141 -6.23 -5.81 -4.16
C HIS A 141 -7.32 -5.44 -3.13
N VAL A 142 -7.29 -4.19 -2.72
CA VAL A 142 -8.29 -3.54 -1.87
C VAL A 142 -8.62 -2.19 -2.47
N LEU A 143 -9.90 -1.88 -2.55
CA LEU A 143 -10.37 -0.54 -2.90
C LEU A 143 -10.38 0.33 -1.64
N ALA A 144 -10.05 1.59 -1.77
CA ALA A 144 -10.01 2.53 -0.65
C ALA A 144 -10.69 3.84 -1.04
N LEU A 145 -11.42 4.45 -0.12
CA LEU A 145 -12.19 5.69 -0.30
C LEU A 145 -13.33 5.58 -1.31
N ARG A 146 -13.32 4.59 -2.18
CA ARG A 146 -14.33 4.28 -3.20
C ARG A 146 -14.53 2.77 -3.25
N THR A 147 -15.65 2.33 -3.82
CA THR A 147 -15.96 0.89 -3.94
C THR A 147 -16.67 0.59 -5.26
N ASP A 148 -16.54 -0.65 -5.73
CA ASP A 148 -17.33 -1.25 -6.81
C ASP A 148 -18.49 -2.11 -6.25
N GLY A 149 -18.65 -2.14 -4.91
CA GLY A 149 -19.67 -2.95 -4.23
C GLY A 149 -19.37 -4.45 -4.16
N ILE A 150 -18.24 -4.92 -4.74
CA ILE A 150 -17.89 -6.35 -4.88
C ILE A 150 -16.53 -6.67 -4.28
N SER A 151 -15.51 -5.88 -4.63
CA SER A 151 -14.13 -6.05 -4.15
C SER A 151 -14.02 -5.71 -2.66
N PRO A 152 -13.06 -6.31 -1.94
CA PRO A 152 -12.71 -5.84 -0.60
C PRO A 152 -12.47 -4.33 -0.61
N SER A 153 -13.16 -3.60 0.27
CA SER A 153 -13.12 -2.14 0.27
C SER A 153 -12.97 -1.59 1.69
N ALA A 154 -12.23 -0.50 1.81
CA ALA A 154 -12.13 0.32 3.02
C ALA A 154 -12.67 1.72 2.70
N ILE A 155 -13.90 1.98 3.12
CA ILE A 155 -14.65 3.23 2.82
C ILE A 155 -15.17 3.87 4.09
N GLY A 156 -15.47 5.17 4.04
CA GLY A 156 -16.25 5.88 5.04
C GLY A 156 -17.75 5.59 4.90
N ASP A 157 -18.50 5.99 5.89
CA ASP A 157 -19.97 6.03 5.82
C ASP A 157 -20.38 7.39 5.27
N ASP A 158 -20.33 7.51 3.93
CA ASP A 158 -20.60 8.77 3.23
C ASP A 158 -22.07 9.19 3.37
N GLU A 159 -23.00 8.22 3.43
CA GLU A 159 -24.45 8.47 3.66
C GLU A 159 -24.67 9.11 5.04
N LEU A 160 -24.10 8.51 6.08
CA LEU A 160 -24.18 9.08 7.43
C LEU A 160 -23.51 10.45 7.50
N GLY A 161 -22.38 10.63 6.83
CA GLY A 161 -21.68 11.92 6.75
C GLY A 161 -22.55 13.01 6.14
N GLY A 162 -23.17 12.73 5.00
CA GLY A 162 -24.12 13.62 4.30
C GLY A 162 -25.35 13.93 5.15
N TYR A 163 -25.92 12.90 5.79
CA TYR A 163 -27.04 13.06 6.70
C TYR A 163 -26.69 14.00 7.88
N LEU A 164 -25.58 13.77 8.55
CA LEU A 164 -25.18 14.56 9.71
C LEU A 164 -24.91 16.02 9.34
N ALA A 165 -24.25 16.26 8.22
CA ALA A 165 -23.98 17.62 7.74
C ALA A 165 -25.29 18.36 7.39
N THR A 166 -26.19 17.70 6.67
CA THR A 166 -27.49 18.26 6.30
C THR A 166 -28.36 18.50 7.55
N ARG A 167 -28.38 17.54 8.47
CA ARG A 167 -29.13 17.64 9.72
C ARG A 167 -28.65 18.82 10.55
N HIS A 168 -27.35 19.02 10.67
CA HIS A 168 -26.75 20.15 11.37
C HIS A 168 -27.25 21.49 10.80
N LEU A 169 -27.26 21.66 9.49
CA LEU A 169 -27.76 22.88 8.85
C LEU A 169 -29.26 23.09 9.13
N LEU A 170 -30.07 22.03 9.08
CA LEU A 170 -31.50 22.11 9.39
C LEU A 170 -31.76 22.49 10.86
N ASP A 171 -30.99 21.97 11.79
CA ASP A 171 -31.09 22.27 13.21
C ASP A 171 -30.70 23.74 13.51
N LEU A 172 -29.82 24.33 12.70
CA LEU A 172 -29.49 25.76 12.73
C LEU A 172 -30.56 26.64 12.06
N GLY A 173 -31.63 26.05 11.52
CA GLY A 173 -32.76 26.78 10.93
C GLY A 173 -32.64 27.04 9.43
N HIS A 174 -31.57 26.60 8.76
CA HIS A 174 -31.46 26.73 7.31
C HIS A 174 -32.53 25.90 6.61
N ARG A 175 -33.16 26.43 5.55
CA ARG A 175 -34.21 25.78 4.76
C ARG A 175 -33.82 25.67 3.27
N GLU A 176 -32.96 26.54 2.80
CA GLU A 176 -32.42 26.51 1.45
C GLU A 176 -30.97 26.08 1.54
N ILE A 177 -30.71 24.83 1.16
CA ILE A 177 -29.39 24.18 1.29
C ILE A 177 -28.96 23.76 -0.12
N GLY A 178 -27.80 24.22 -0.55
CA GLY A 178 -27.17 23.80 -1.80
C GLY A 178 -26.05 22.78 -1.52
N ILE A 179 -25.86 21.85 -2.46
CA ILE A 179 -24.76 20.91 -2.45
C ILE A 179 -23.90 21.08 -3.70
N ILE A 180 -22.58 21.08 -3.50
CA ILE A 180 -21.61 20.96 -4.60
C ILE A 180 -21.20 19.49 -4.62
N ALA A 181 -21.83 18.72 -5.52
CA ALA A 181 -21.59 17.29 -5.63
C ALA A 181 -20.22 17.02 -6.31
N GLY A 182 -19.64 15.89 -5.98
CA GLY A 182 -18.49 15.32 -6.67
C GLY A 182 -18.88 14.74 -8.05
N PRO A 183 -17.92 14.10 -8.75
CA PRO A 183 -18.18 13.51 -10.05
C PRO A 183 -19.06 12.25 -9.91
N ASN A 184 -20.01 12.08 -10.83
CA ASN A 184 -20.99 10.99 -10.85
C ASN A 184 -20.41 9.57 -11.05
N PHE A 185 -19.14 9.46 -11.37
CA PHE A 185 -18.44 8.17 -11.48
C PHE A 185 -17.90 7.66 -10.14
N SER A 186 -18.00 8.42 -9.07
CA SER A 186 -17.48 8.04 -7.75
C SER A 186 -18.61 7.48 -6.87
N SER A 187 -18.40 6.34 -6.23
CA SER A 187 -19.34 5.75 -5.28
C SER A 187 -19.67 6.70 -4.11
N SER A 188 -18.66 7.44 -3.64
CA SER A 188 -18.84 8.42 -2.55
C SER A 188 -19.70 9.64 -2.91
N THR A 189 -20.09 9.79 -4.16
CA THR A 189 -20.97 10.89 -4.62
C THR A 189 -22.44 10.43 -4.73
N LEU A 190 -22.67 9.12 -4.88
CA LEU A 190 -24.00 8.55 -5.06
C LEU A 190 -24.64 8.08 -3.75
N ASN A 191 -23.86 7.95 -2.70
CA ASN A 191 -24.30 7.68 -1.34
C ASN A 191 -24.43 9.04 -0.60
#